data_49ec5020fb5394f7a606cb6343af37fd
#
_entry.id   49ec5020fb5394f7a606cb6343af37fd
#
_cell.length_a   1.000
_cell.length_b   1.000
_cell.length_c   1.000
_cell.angle_alpha   90.00
_cell.angle_beta   90.00
_cell.angle_gamma   90.00
#
_symmetry.space_group_name_H-M   'P 1'
#
loop_
_entity.id
_entity.type
_entity.pdbx_description
1 polymer ?
#
loop_
_entity_poly.entity_id
_entity_poly.type
_entity_poly.pdbx_seq_one_letter_code
_entity_poly.pdbx_strand_id
1 'polypeptide(L)'
;MNGQNLRGEQGITKLMILITGAGGKTGRTLIKAISKVESICAFVHREEHVSVVKELGADKVFVGDMHDESAIRSVLQGARRVYHICPNMNPDEVGIGKLVIEEARKAGVEHFVYHSVLHPQAETMNHHGQKLRVEEMIFESGLPFTILQPAPYMQNLLASWRSIVEDGVLHVPYSVDSKFSLVDLEDVAEAASIVLTQPNHINAIYELVGTLPMSHVDVAEIFKHALNRDVRAEKEEISNWRLRAPGMSEYAVENLVRMFEYYDQWGLVGNPNVLRWLLGREPITLEMFIGRIAQKKESENAK
;
A
#
# COMPACT_ATOMS: atom_id res chain seq x y z
N MET A 1 -15.75 -50.97 -29.45
CA MET A 1 -14.51 -50.88 -28.69
C MET A 1 -14.39 -49.44 -28.17
N ASN A 2 -14.58 -49.32 -26.88
CA ASN A 2 -14.72 -48.04 -26.20
C ASN A 2 -13.34 -47.34 -26.02
N GLY A 3 -13.17 -46.20 -26.66
CA GLY A 3 -12.07 -45.27 -26.36
C GLY A 3 -12.54 -44.24 -25.31
N GLN A 4 -12.29 -44.52 -24.06
CA GLN A 4 -12.50 -43.56 -23.00
C GLN A 4 -11.45 -42.43 -23.08
N ASN A 5 -11.91 -41.22 -23.38
CA ASN A 5 -11.16 -39.99 -23.24
C ASN A 5 -11.00 -39.67 -21.74
N LEU A 6 -9.89 -40.05 -21.17
CA LEU A 6 -9.42 -39.55 -19.88
C LEU A 6 -8.72 -38.20 -20.13
N ARG A 7 -9.48 -37.12 -20.18
CA ARG A 7 -8.94 -35.78 -19.92
C ARG A 7 -8.80 -35.67 -18.40
N GLY A 8 -7.58 -35.94 -17.92
CA GLY A 8 -7.20 -35.62 -16.55
C GLY A 8 -7.32 -34.12 -16.34
N GLU A 9 -8.14 -33.71 -15.39
CA GLU A 9 -8.08 -32.36 -14.80
C GLU A 9 -6.68 -32.20 -14.19
N GLN A 10 -5.78 -31.57 -14.94
CA GLN A 10 -4.55 -31.07 -14.37
C GLN A 10 -4.97 -29.93 -13.43
N GLY A 11 -5.09 -30.26 -12.15
CA GLY A 11 -5.29 -29.25 -11.10
C GLY A 11 -4.18 -28.20 -11.22
N ILE A 12 -4.55 -26.97 -11.53
CA ILE A 12 -3.63 -25.84 -11.59
C ILE A 12 -3.02 -25.73 -10.19
N THR A 13 -1.76 -26.12 -10.05
CA THR A 13 -1.03 -25.97 -8.79
C THR A 13 -0.90 -24.47 -8.52
N LYS A 14 -1.64 -23.97 -7.53
CA LYS A 14 -1.57 -22.57 -7.11
C LYS A 14 -0.13 -22.23 -6.72
N LEU A 15 0.35 -21.10 -7.22
CA LEU A 15 1.65 -20.55 -6.84
C LEU A 15 1.59 -20.01 -5.42
N MET A 16 2.63 -20.26 -4.61
CA MET A 16 2.71 -19.66 -3.30
C MET A 16 3.32 -18.26 -3.41
N ILE A 17 2.55 -17.25 -3.00
CA ILE A 17 2.94 -15.86 -2.93
C ILE A 17 3.20 -15.50 -1.46
N LEU A 18 4.42 -15.10 -1.14
CA LEU A 18 4.74 -14.53 0.16
C LEU A 18 4.39 -13.04 0.17
N ILE A 19 3.64 -12.61 1.20
CA ILE A 19 3.37 -11.20 1.48
C ILE A 19 4.00 -10.86 2.81
N THR A 20 5.03 -10.00 2.83
CA THR A 20 5.58 -9.42 4.07
C THR A 20 4.74 -8.21 4.48
N GLY A 21 4.83 -7.78 5.75
CA GLY A 21 3.96 -6.69 6.24
C GLY A 21 2.47 -7.00 6.13
N ALA A 22 2.12 -8.29 6.06
CA ALA A 22 0.77 -8.80 5.79
C ALA A 22 -0.28 -8.33 6.81
N GLY A 23 0.10 -8.04 8.04
CA GLY A 23 -0.78 -7.53 9.10
C GLY A 23 -1.20 -6.07 8.94
N GLY A 24 -0.52 -5.29 8.09
CA GLY A 24 -0.85 -3.89 7.82
C GLY A 24 -2.05 -3.71 6.89
N LYS A 25 -2.55 -2.47 6.77
CA LYS A 25 -3.72 -2.18 5.91
C LYS A 25 -3.49 -2.60 4.45
N THR A 26 -2.30 -2.33 3.89
CA THR A 26 -1.95 -2.71 2.51
C THR A 26 -1.90 -4.22 2.34
N GLY A 27 -1.18 -4.94 3.21
CA GLY A 27 -1.08 -6.39 3.15
C GLY A 27 -2.43 -7.10 3.27
N ARG A 28 -3.29 -6.66 4.19
CA ARG A 28 -4.65 -7.20 4.36
C ARG A 28 -5.51 -7.00 3.12
N THR A 29 -5.45 -5.81 2.50
CA THR A 29 -6.21 -5.54 1.26
C THR A 29 -5.72 -6.40 0.11
N LEU A 30 -4.39 -6.59 0.01
CA LEU A 30 -3.78 -7.44 -1.00
C LEU A 30 -4.14 -8.92 -0.82
N ILE A 31 -4.10 -9.44 0.42
CA ILE A 31 -4.53 -10.83 0.71
C ILE A 31 -5.96 -11.05 0.22
N LYS A 32 -6.87 -10.15 0.55
CA LYS A 32 -8.28 -10.22 0.12
C LYS A 32 -8.42 -10.21 -1.42
N ALA A 33 -7.55 -9.49 -2.12
CA ALA A 33 -7.59 -9.42 -3.59
C ALA A 33 -7.07 -10.72 -4.24
N ILE A 34 -5.99 -11.32 -3.70
CA ILE A 34 -5.27 -12.43 -4.36
C ILE A 34 -5.74 -13.81 -3.88
N SER A 35 -6.21 -13.97 -2.65
CA SER A 35 -6.49 -15.27 -2.02
C SER A 35 -7.49 -16.16 -2.79
N LYS A 36 -8.31 -15.56 -3.65
CA LYS A 36 -9.26 -16.27 -4.49
C LYS A 36 -8.59 -17.01 -5.65
N VAL A 37 -7.42 -16.55 -6.08
CA VAL A 37 -6.75 -17.05 -7.31
C VAL A 37 -5.43 -17.76 -7.01
N GLU A 38 -4.71 -17.37 -5.97
CA GLU A 38 -3.40 -17.91 -5.62
C GLU A 38 -3.32 -18.31 -4.14
N SER A 39 -2.29 -19.10 -3.81
CA SER A 39 -2.01 -19.49 -2.41
C SER A 39 -1.15 -18.43 -1.74
N ILE A 40 -1.56 -17.99 -0.56
CA ILE A 40 -0.93 -16.88 0.17
C ILE A 40 -0.22 -17.39 1.42
N CYS A 41 1.07 -17.04 1.52
CA CYS A 41 1.85 -17.09 2.74
C CYS A 41 1.98 -15.68 3.31
N ALA A 42 1.39 -15.43 4.47
CA ALA A 42 1.43 -14.13 5.13
C ALA A 42 2.53 -14.11 6.19
N PHE A 43 3.43 -13.11 6.14
CA PHE A 43 4.41 -12.85 7.20
C PHE A 43 3.96 -11.64 8.02
N VAL A 44 3.69 -11.86 9.30
CA VAL A 44 3.18 -10.85 10.23
C VAL A 44 4.12 -10.69 11.42
N HIS A 45 4.17 -9.49 12.00
CA HIS A 45 5.03 -9.23 13.16
C HIS A 45 4.38 -9.65 14.50
N ARG A 46 3.04 -9.69 14.58
CA ARG A 46 2.30 -9.91 15.83
C ARG A 46 1.32 -11.06 15.72
N GLU A 47 1.20 -11.87 16.79
CA GLU A 47 0.23 -12.96 16.88
C GLU A 47 -1.23 -12.49 16.68
N GLU A 48 -1.58 -11.30 17.16
CA GLU A 48 -2.93 -10.74 17.02
C GLU A 48 -3.40 -10.56 15.57
N HIS A 49 -2.45 -10.54 14.61
CA HIS A 49 -2.77 -10.44 13.19
C HIS A 49 -3.06 -11.79 12.52
N VAL A 50 -2.74 -12.92 13.18
CA VAL A 50 -2.84 -14.26 12.58
C VAL A 50 -4.29 -14.60 12.21
N SER A 51 -5.24 -14.41 13.12
CA SER A 51 -6.66 -14.69 12.86
C SER A 51 -7.18 -13.85 11.70
N VAL A 52 -6.89 -12.55 11.72
CA VAL A 52 -7.37 -11.59 10.71
C VAL A 52 -6.87 -11.96 9.30
N VAL A 53 -5.58 -12.26 9.14
CA VAL A 53 -5.05 -12.59 7.80
C VAL A 53 -5.53 -13.96 7.32
N LYS A 54 -5.80 -14.92 8.21
CA LYS A 54 -6.43 -16.20 7.87
C LYS A 54 -7.87 -16.02 7.39
N GLU A 55 -8.66 -15.20 8.09
CA GLU A 55 -10.03 -14.87 7.68
C GLU A 55 -10.09 -14.18 6.31
N LEU A 56 -9.05 -13.41 5.96
CA LEU A 56 -8.91 -12.77 4.66
C LEU A 56 -8.45 -13.75 3.55
N GLY A 57 -8.07 -14.98 3.90
CA GLY A 57 -7.73 -16.04 2.95
C GLY A 57 -6.24 -16.37 2.84
N ALA A 58 -5.42 -16.04 3.84
CA ALA A 58 -4.05 -16.53 3.90
C ALA A 58 -4.02 -18.03 4.24
N ASP A 59 -3.39 -18.85 3.39
CA ASP A 59 -3.28 -20.30 3.59
C ASP A 59 -2.25 -20.65 4.67
N LYS A 60 -1.15 -19.87 4.74
CA LYS A 60 -0.09 -20.02 5.73
C LYS A 60 0.19 -18.67 6.38
N VAL A 61 0.51 -18.71 7.67
CA VAL A 61 0.89 -17.50 8.40
C VAL A 61 2.14 -17.80 9.22
N PHE A 62 3.14 -16.94 9.08
CA PHE A 62 4.35 -16.93 9.89
C PHE A 62 4.39 -15.66 10.73
N VAL A 63 4.74 -15.81 11.99
CA VAL A 63 4.95 -14.67 12.89
C VAL A 63 6.44 -14.52 13.14
N GLY A 64 6.98 -13.32 12.94
CA GLY A 64 8.40 -13.05 13.10
C GLY A 64 8.77 -11.59 12.90
N ASP A 65 10.03 -11.30 13.13
CA ASP A 65 10.63 -9.99 12.90
C ASP A 65 11.35 -9.98 11.53
N MET A 66 11.19 -8.90 10.76
CA MET A 66 11.88 -8.74 9.48
C MET A 66 13.39 -8.49 9.63
N HIS A 67 13.88 -8.19 10.84
CA HIS A 67 15.31 -8.11 11.14
C HIS A 67 15.94 -9.50 11.42
N ASP A 68 15.13 -10.52 11.64
CA ASP A 68 15.61 -11.89 11.90
C ASP A 68 15.85 -12.63 10.57
N GLU A 69 17.14 -12.79 10.22
CA GLU A 69 17.56 -13.50 9.01
C GLU A 69 17.01 -14.92 8.96
N SER A 70 16.93 -15.61 10.09
CA SER A 70 16.44 -16.99 10.15
C SER A 70 14.95 -17.08 9.86
N ALA A 71 14.16 -16.11 10.35
CA ALA A 71 12.74 -16.00 10.09
C ALA A 71 12.48 -15.68 8.60
N ILE A 72 13.21 -14.71 8.03
CA ILE A 72 13.10 -14.34 6.61
C ILE A 72 13.50 -15.50 5.72
N ARG A 73 14.62 -16.18 6.01
CA ARG A 73 15.04 -17.37 5.25
C ARG A 73 14.00 -18.47 5.30
N SER A 74 13.42 -18.73 6.47
CA SER A 74 12.41 -19.77 6.66
C SER A 74 11.14 -19.49 5.88
N VAL A 75 10.61 -18.24 5.90
CA VAL A 75 9.36 -17.91 5.24
C VAL A 75 9.50 -17.85 3.72
N LEU A 76 10.71 -17.58 3.21
CA LEU A 76 11.00 -17.58 1.76
C LEU A 76 11.13 -18.99 1.18
N GLN A 77 11.28 -20.03 2.00
CA GLN A 77 11.36 -21.40 1.50
C GLN A 77 10.08 -21.81 0.78
N GLY A 78 10.21 -22.10 -0.53
CA GLY A 78 9.10 -22.48 -1.40
C GLY A 78 8.21 -21.31 -1.87
N ALA A 79 8.52 -20.07 -1.52
CA ALA A 79 7.87 -18.90 -2.09
C ALA A 79 8.40 -18.68 -3.52
N ARG A 80 7.53 -18.74 -4.52
CA ARG A 80 7.91 -18.46 -5.90
C ARG A 80 7.81 -16.96 -6.23
N ARG A 81 6.87 -16.27 -5.61
CA ARG A 81 6.67 -14.81 -5.75
C ARG A 81 6.62 -14.16 -4.39
N VAL A 82 7.13 -12.96 -4.31
CA VAL A 82 7.19 -12.17 -3.08
C VAL A 82 6.58 -10.80 -3.33
N TYR A 83 5.70 -10.37 -2.44
CA TYR A 83 5.29 -8.98 -2.32
C TYR A 83 5.87 -8.41 -1.03
N HIS A 84 6.92 -7.60 -1.15
CA HIS A 84 7.62 -7.04 -0.01
C HIS A 84 7.07 -5.67 0.37
N ILE A 85 6.52 -5.58 1.59
CA ILE A 85 6.11 -4.35 2.27
C ILE A 85 6.94 -4.24 3.54
N CYS A 86 7.78 -3.22 3.64
CA CYS A 86 8.41 -2.86 4.90
C CYS A 86 7.41 -2.14 5.83
N PRO A 87 7.50 -2.28 7.15
CA PRO A 87 6.69 -1.49 8.08
C PRO A 87 6.83 0.00 7.80
N ASN A 88 5.69 0.71 7.83
CA ASN A 88 5.67 2.14 7.51
C ASN A 88 6.55 2.95 8.47
N MET A 89 7.30 3.91 7.93
CA MET A 89 8.22 4.76 8.70
C MET A 89 9.20 3.94 9.59
N ASN A 90 9.74 2.85 9.04
CA ASN A 90 10.76 2.07 9.73
C ASN A 90 12.13 2.77 9.60
N PRO A 91 12.88 2.96 10.71
CA PRO A 91 14.21 3.56 10.64
C PRO A 91 15.23 2.70 9.91
N ASP A 92 15.00 1.38 9.80
CA ASP A 92 15.89 0.43 9.13
C ASP A 92 15.27 -0.16 7.85
N GLU A 93 14.52 0.64 7.10
CA GLU A 93 13.96 0.26 5.80
C GLU A 93 15.01 -0.36 4.87
N VAL A 94 16.20 0.26 4.82
CA VAL A 94 17.31 -0.15 3.97
C VAL A 94 17.91 -1.49 4.41
N GLY A 95 18.13 -1.69 5.72
CA GLY A 95 18.65 -2.96 6.26
C GLY A 95 17.69 -4.13 6.05
N ILE A 96 16.41 -3.91 6.32
CA ILE A 96 15.34 -4.89 6.05
C ILE A 96 15.27 -5.21 4.55
N GLY A 97 15.25 -4.17 3.69
CA GLY A 97 15.21 -4.34 2.25
C GLY A 97 16.38 -5.20 1.75
N LYS A 98 17.61 -4.88 2.20
CA LYS A 98 18.81 -5.65 1.87
C LYS A 98 18.67 -7.13 2.26
N LEU A 99 18.28 -7.40 3.50
CA LEU A 99 18.11 -8.77 4.02
C LEU A 99 17.09 -9.56 3.19
N VAL A 100 15.91 -8.98 2.94
CA VAL A 100 14.85 -9.67 2.21
C VAL A 100 15.23 -9.93 0.75
N ILE A 101 15.91 -8.97 0.09
CA ILE A 101 16.41 -9.11 -1.29
C ILE A 101 17.45 -10.24 -1.38
N GLU A 102 18.44 -10.25 -0.46
CA GLU A 102 19.49 -11.28 -0.44
C GLU A 102 18.92 -12.69 -0.22
N GLU A 103 18.01 -12.85 0.75
CA GLU A 103 17.40 -14.14 1.05
C GLU A 103 16.41 -14.57 -0.06
N ALA A 104 15.67 -13.64 -0.69
CA ALA A 104 14.84 -13.94 -1.85
C ALA A 104 15.66 -14.45 -3.04
N ARG A 105 16.83 -13.85 -3.30
CA ARG A 105 17.76 -14.32 -4.33
C ARG A 105 18.29 -15.73 -4.04
N LYS A 106 18.70 -16.00 -2.78
CA LYS A 106 19.16 -17.33 -2.35
C LYS A 106 18.07 -18.38 -2.47
N ALA A 107 16.83 -18.02 -2.19
CA ALA A 107 15.66 -18.90 -2.30
C ALA A 107 15.19 -19.14 -3.75
N GLY A 108 15.76 -18.45 -4.73
CA GLY A 108 15.39 -18.58 -6.14
C GLY A 108 14.00 -18.02 -6.46
N VAL A 109 13.62 -16.91 -5.81
CA VAL A 109 12.34 -16.23 -6.08
C VAL A 109 12.24 -15.82 -7.54
N GLU A 110 11.15 -16.19 -8.19
CA GLU A 110 10.91 -15.99 -9.62
C GLU A 110 10.35 -14.61 -9.95
N HIS A 111 9.75 -13.93 -8.96
CA HIS A 111 9.25 -12.57 -9.11
C HIS A 111 9.18 -11.86 -7.76
N PHE A 112 9.94 -10.78 -7.63
CA PHE A 112 10.02 -9.94 -6.45
C PHE A 112 9.30 -8.61 -6.69
N VAL A 113 8.17 -8.39 -6.01
CA VAL A 113 7.42 -7.13 -6.11
C VAL A 113 7.68 -6.27 -4.88
N TYR A 114 8.18 -5.08 -5.08
CA TYR A 114 8.48 -4.14 -4.01
C TYR A 114 7.44 -3.03 -3.91
N HIS A 115 6.94 -2.81 -2.69
CA HIS A 115 6.03 -1.74 -2.35
C HIS A 115 6.80 -0.49 -1.94
N SER A 116 7.04 0.39 -2.90
CA SER A 116 7.75 1.65 -2.75
C SER A 116 6.77 2.81 -2.44
N VAL A 117 7.08 4.01 -2.94
CA VAL A 117 6.26 5.24 -2.84
C VAL A 117 6.36 6.03 -4.13
N LEU A 118 5.37 6.88 -4.41
CA LEU A 118 5.45 7.84 -5.51
C LEU A 118 6.63 8.79 -5.29
N HIS A 119 7.43 9.04 -6.33
CA HIS A 119 8.61 9.92 -6.33
C HIS A 119 9.63 9.62 -5.22
N PRO A 120 10.20 8.40 -5.16
CA PRO A 120 11.23 8.07 -4.17
C PRO A 120 12.48 8.95 -4.33
N GLN A 121 12.68 9.57 -5.50
CA GLN A 121 13.78 10.51 -5.81
C GLN A 121 13.69 11.84 -5.02
N ALA A 122 12.55 12.14 -4.37
CA ALA A 122 12.42 13.32 -3.52
C ALA A 122 13.08 13.08 -2.14
N GLU A 123 14.39 12.95 -2.13
CA GLU A 123 15.22 12.54 -0.98
C GLU A 123 15.16 13.50 0.22
N THR A 124 14.68 14.73 0.02
CA THR A 124 14.39 15.67 1.13
C THR A 124 13.38 15.07 2.11
N MET A 125 12.48 14.22 1.59
CA MET A 125 11.65 13.34 2.40
C MET A 125 12.43 12.07 2.70
N ASN A 126 13.07 11.98 3.89
CA ASN A 126 13.96 10.87 4.24
C ASN A 126 13.33 9.47 4.02
N HIS A 127 12.02 9.32 4.31
CA HIS A 127 11.31 8.05 4.03
C HIS A 127 11.33 7.69 2.53
N HIS A 128 11.18 8.67 1.63
CA HIS A 128 11.26 8.47 0.19
C HIS A 128 12.68 8.07 -0.23
N GLY A 129 13.70 8.76 0.29
CA GLY A 129 15.10 8.44 0.03
C GLY A 129 15.49 7.02 0.47
N GLN A 130 14.98 6.53 1.60
CA GLN A 130 15.22 5.15 2.01
C GLN A 130 14.58 4.15 1.03
N LYS A 131 13.37 4.42 0.55
CA LYS A 131 12.71 3.60 -0.47
C LYS A 131 13.55 3.58 -1.76
N LEU A 132 14.07 4.72 -2.20
CA LEU A 132 14.96 4.79 -3.35
C LEU A 132 16.19 3.89 -3.19
N ARG A 133 16.82 3.86 -2.01
CA ARG A 133 17.98 2.98 -1.75
C ARG A 133 17.63 1.49 -1.88
N VAL A 134 16.42 1.11 -1.47
CA VAL A 134 15.95 -0.27 -1.66
C VAL A 134 15.69 -0.57 -3.15
N GLU A 135 15.12 0.38 -3.91
CA GLU A 135 14.94 0.23 -5.36
C GLU A 135 16.29 0.02 -6.08
N GLU A 136 17.33 0.78 -5.72
CA GLU A 136 18.69 0.62 -6.25
C GLU A 136 19.23 -0.79 -5.98
N MET A 137 19.09 -1.30 -4.76
CA MET A 137 19.52 -2.67 -4.42
C MET A 137 18.77 -3.74 -5.23
N ILE A 138 17.46 -3.52 -5.51
CA ILE A 138 16.67 -4.43 -6.35
C ILE A 138 17.25 -4.49 -7.76
N PHE A 139 17.61 -3.35 -8.38
CA PHE A 139 18.23 -3.32 -9.71
C PHE A 139 19.54 -4.10 -9.76
N GLU A 140 20.34 -4.03 -8.69
CA GLU A 140 21.64 -4.69 -8.59
C GLU A 140 21.54 -6.17 -8.17
N SER A 141 20.37 -6.61 -7.70
CA SER A 141 20.18 -7.95 -7.12
C SER A 141 20.20 -9.10 -8.13
N GLY A 142 19.85 -8.80 -9.39
CA GLY A 142 19.59 -9.82 -10.43
C GLY A 142 18.26 -10.56 -10.26
N LEU A 143 17.41 -10.20 -9.30
CA LEU A 143 16.07 -10.74 -9.17
C LEU A 143 15.16 -10.26 -10.31
N PRO A 144 14.28 -11.10 -10.85
CA PRO A 144 13.14 -10.63 -11.65
C PRO A 144 12.22 -9.80 -10.75
N PHE A 145 12.02 -8.53 -11.06
CA PHE A 145 11.34 -7.61 -10.14
C PHE A 145 10.21 -6.82 -10.78
N THR A 146 9.34 -6.28 -9.94
CA THR A 146 8.43 -5.14 -10.24
C THR A 146 8.44 -4.18 -9.04
N ILE A 147 8.47 -2.90 -9.32
CA ILE A 147 8.39 -1.84 -8.29
C ILE A 147 7.06 -1.12 -8.46
N LEU A 148 6.28 -1.03 -7.38
CA LEU A 148 5.05 -0.28 -7.33
C LEU A 148 5.25 0.98 -6.48
N GLN A 149 5.00 2.14 -7.06
CA GLN A 149 5.19 3.46 -6.46
C GLN A 149 3.83 4.14 -6.22
N PRO A 150 3.08 3.77 -5.17
CA PRO A 150 1.77 4.34 -4.91
C PRO A 150 1.83 5.79 -4.42
N ALA A 151 0.88 6.60 -4.88
CA ALA A 151 0.56 7.89 -4.30
C ALA A 151 0.01 7.74 -2.86
N PRO A 152 -0.10 8.83 -2.08
CA PRO A 152 -0.76 8.81 -0.79
C PRO A 152 -2.16 8.21 -0.88
N TYR A 153 -2.52 7.38 0.11
CA TYR A 153 -3.80 6.68 0.08
C TYR A 153 -4.97 7.58 0.44
N MET A 154 -6.09 7.44 -0.27
CA MET A 154 -7.38 8.04 0.11
C MET A 154 -7.77 7.68 1.55
N GLN A 155 -7.42 6.47 2.01
CA GLN A 155 -7.64 6.00 3.37
C GLN A 155 -6.98 6.86 4.45
N ASN A 156 -5.98 7.67 4.12
CA ASN A 156 -5.34 8.58 5.07
C ASN A 156 -6.30 9.71 5.50
N LEU A 157 -7.26 10.09 4.64
CA LEU A 157 -8.30 11.07 4.95
C LEU A 157 -9.23 10.61 6.09
N LEU A 158 -9.29 9.29 6.36
CA LEU A 158 -10.11 8.75 7.46
C LEU A 158 -9.63 9.17 8.84
N ALA A 159 -8.38 9.61 9.00
CA ALA A 159 -7.88 10.20 10.24
C ALA A 159 -8.64 11.48 10.62
N SER A 160 -9.12 12.24 9.63
CA SER A 160 -9.91 13.46 9.80
C SER A 160 -11.43 13.21 9.71
N TRP A 161 -11.88 11.95 9.56
CA TRP A 161 -13.30 11.64 9.35
C TRP A 161 -14.20 12.25 10.42
N ARG A 162 -13.78 12.16 11.69
CA ARG A 162 -14.57 12.67 12.81
C ARG A 162 -14.75 14.20 12.72
N SER A 163 -13.68 14.96 12.54
CA SER A 163 -13.75 16.41 12.41
C SER A 163 -14.52 16.86 11.17
N ILE A 164 -14.42 16.10 10.07
CA ILE A 164 -15.22 16.35 8.86
C ILE A 164 -16.72 16.18 9.16
N VAL A 165 -17.10 15.08 9.86
CA VAL A 165 -18.50 14.77 10.13
C VAL A 165 -19.07 15.60 11.28
N GLU A 166 -18.32 15.87 12.36
CA GLU A 166 -18.82 16.62 13.53
C GLU A 166 -18.70 18.13 13.33
N ASP A 167 -17.53 18.61 12.85
CA ASP A 167 -17.19 20.05 12.85
C ASP A 167 -17.23 20.67 11.43
N GLY A 168 -17.35 19.85 10.37
CA GLY A 168 -17.27 20.31 8.98
C GLY A 168 -15.88 20.81 8.58
N VAL A 169 -14.81 20.25 9.20
CA VAL A 169 -13.43 20.71 8.97
C VAL A 169 -12.50 19.56 8.61
N LEU A 170 -11.78 19.74 7.51
CA LEU A 170 -10.64 18.92 7.11
C LEU A 170 -9.35 19.65 7.51
N HIS A 171 -8.73 19.21 8.60
CA HIS A 171 -7.46 19.77 9.07
C HIS A 171 -6.28 19.12 8.35
N VAL A 172 -5.34 19.94 7.89
CA VAL A 172 -4.09 19.49 7.27
C VAL A 172 -2.90 20.31 7.78
N PRO A 173 -1.72 19.69 8.05
CA PRO A 173 -0.58 20.36 8.64
C PRO A 173 0.33 21.07 7.60
N TYR A 174 -0.21 21.45 6.46
CA TYR A 174 0.46 22.17 5.37
C TYR A 174 -0.57 23.00 4.59
N SER A 175 -0.14 23.73 3.55
CA SER A 175 -1.05 24.58 2.76
C SER A 175 -2.22 23.80 2.19
N VAL A 176 -3.43 24.30 2.39
CA VAL A 176 -4.65 23.72 1.82
C VAL A 176 -4.71 23.82 0.29
N ASP A 177 -3.90 24.73 -0.30
CA ASP A 177 -3.81 24.95 -1.76
C ASP A 177 -2.75 24.08 -2.43
N SER A 178 -1.87 23.42 -1.65
CA SER A 178 -0.86 22.51 -2.19
C SER A 178 -1.53 21.39 -2.98
N LYS A 179 -0.99 21.10 -4.17
CA LYS A 179 -1.56 20.08 -5.05
C LYS A 179 -0.94 18.70 -4.76
N PHE A 180 -1.79 17.69 -4.74
CA PHE A 180 -1.40 16.30 -4.56
C PHE A 180 -2.34 15.36 -5.31
N SER A 181 -1.85 14.16 -5.58
CA SER A 181 -2.64 13.08 -6.14
C SER A 181 -2.83 11.99 -5.09
N LEU A 182 -3.96 11.29 -5.15
CA LEU A 182 -4.31 10.20 -4.25
C LEU A 182 -4.51 8.90 -5.02
N VAL A 183 -4.50 7.78 -4.30
CA VAL A 183 -4.90 6.48 -4.83
C VAL A 183 -5.74 5.71 -3.81
N ASP A 184 -6.75 4.99 -4.26
CA ASP A 184 -7.48 4.05 -3.40
C ASP A 184 -6.63 2.79 -3.18
N LEU A 185 -6.60 2.31 -1.94
CA LEU A 185 -5.84 1.11 -1.59
C LEU A 185 -6.39 -0.17 -2.27
N GLU A 186 -7.67 -0.19 -2.66
CA GLU A 186 -8.22 -1.30 -3.44
C GLU A 186 -7.63 -1.34 -4.85
N ASP A 187 -7.44 -0.20 -5.50
CA ASP A 187 -6.77 -0.11 -6.80
C ASP A 187 -5.30 -0.53 -6.71
N VAL A 188 -4.61 -0.14 -5.63
CA VAL A 188 -3.23 -0.58 -5.37
C VAL A 188 -3.17 -2.10 -5.20
N ALA A 189 -4.11 -2.70 -4.48
CA ALA A 189 -4.16 -4.13 -4.27
C ALA A 189 -4.51 -4.90 -5.56
N GLU A 190 -5.40 -4.36 -6.39
CA GLU A 190 -5.72 -4.92 -7.70
C GLU A 190 -4.50 -4.84 -8.64
N ALA A 191 -3.82 -3.69 -8.72
CA ALA A 191 -2.58 -3.55 -9.48
C ALA A 191 -1.49 -4.53 -9.01
N ALA A 192 -1.32 -4.69 -7.70
CA ALA A 192 -0.40 -5.66 -7.12
C ALA A 192 -0.79 -7.11 -7.46
N SER A 193 -2.09 -7.42 -7.46
CA SER A 193 -2.61 -8.73 -7.91
C SER A 193 -2.28 -8.98 -9.38
N ILE A 194 -2.51 -7.99 -10.25
CA ILE A 194 -2.23 -8.08 -11.68
C ILE A 194 -0.74 -8.39 -11.91
N VAL A 195 0.16 -7.61 -11.34
CA VAL A 195 1.61 -7.81 -11.56
C VAL A 195 2.12 -9.12 -10.97
N LEU A 196 1.50 -9.60 -9.89
CA LEU A 196 1.87 -10.88 -9.27
C LEU A 196 1.34 -12.10 -10.01
N THR A 197 0.22 -11.99 -10.74
CA THR A 197 -0.48 -13.15 -11.30
C THR A 197 -0.45 -13.22 -12.83
N GLN A 198 -0.29 -12.08 -13.50
CA GLN A 198 -0.23 -11.99 -14.95
C GLN A 198 1.21 -11.94 -15.48
N PRO A 199 1.47 -12.32 -16.74
CA PRO A 199 2.79 -12.20 -17.35
C PRO A 199 3.14 -10.76 -17.77
N ASN A 200 4.42 -10.56 -18.13
CA ASN A 200 4.94 -9.33 -18.75
C ASN A 200 5.06 -8.11 -17.81
N HIS A 201 5.17 -8.33 -16.51
CA HIS A 201 5.39 -7.28 -15.53
C HIS A 201 6.79 -7.27 -14.90
N ILE A 202 7.65 -8.21 -15.29
CA ILE A 202 9.04 -8.28 -14.80
C ILE A 202 9.86 -7.13 -15.36
N ASN A 203 10.76 -6.57 -14.53
CA ASN A 203 11.62 -5.42 -14.82
C ASN A 203 10.84 -4.14 -15.12
N ALA A 204 9.70 -3.94 -14.46
CA ALA A 204 8.85 -2.77 -14.61
C ALA A 204 8.75 -1.96 -13.31
N ILE A 205 8.57 -0.65 -13.48
CA ILE A 205 8.24 0.29 -12.40
C ILE A 205 6.92 0.95 -12.77
N TYR A 206 5.97 0.95 -11.84
CA TYR A 206 4.64 1.51 -12.04
C TYR A 206 4.31 2.54 -10.96
N GLU A 207 4.13 3.79 -11.37
CA GLU A 207 3.49 4.79 -10.52
C GLU A 207 2.00 4.50 -10.41
N LEU A 208 1.51 4.30 -9.18
CA LEU A 208 0.12 3.99 -8.91
C LEU A 208 -0.59 5.25 -8.40
N VAL A 209 -1.12 6.03 -9.32
CA VAL A 209 -1.81 7.30 -9.07
C VAL A 209 -3.26 7.17 -9.49
N GLY A 210 -4.21 7.44 -8.59
CA GLY A 210 -5.63 7.27 -8.85
C GLY A 210 -6.35 8.55 -9.28
N THR A 211 -5.84 9.73 -8.87
CA THR A 211 -6.51 11.00 -9.16
C THR A 211 -5.62 11.97 -9.94
N LEU A 212 -6.24 12.89 -10.66
CA LEU A 212 -5.57 14.11 -11.09
C LEU A 212 -5.14 14.94 -9.87
N PRO A 213 -4.18 15.88 -10.02
CA PRO A 213 -3.79 16.78 -8.96
C PRO A 213 -4.95 17.61 -8.41
N MET A 214 -5.17 17.58 -7.09
CA MET A 214 -6.18 18.33 -6.37
C MET A 214 -5.61 18.99 -5.12
N SER A 215 -6.22 20.07 -4.65
CA SER A 215 -5.92 20.68 -3.36
C SER A 215 -6.80 20.11 -2.24
N HIS A 216 -6.50 20.43 -0.98
CA HIS A 216 -7.41 20.05 0.10
C HIS A 216 -8.72 20.86 0.07
N VAL A 217 -8.73 22.04 -0.56
CA VAL A 217 -9.97 22.78 -0.85
C VAL A 217 -10.84 21.98 -1.79
N ASP A 218 -10.25 21.41 -2.88
CA ASP A 218 -10.99 20.55 -3.81
C ASP A 218 -11.51 19.28 -3.08
N VAL A 219 -10.70 18.67 -2.20
CA VAL A 219 -11.10 17.51 -1.39
C VAL A 219 -12.26 17.86 -0.45
N ALA A 220 -12.22 19.03 0.21
CA ALA A 220 -13.31 19.47 1.09
C ALA A 220 -14.62 19.67 0.32
N GLU A 221 -14.56 20.22 -0.91
CA GLU A 221 -15.75 20.36 -1.75
C GLU A 221 -16.33 19.01 -2.17
N ILE A 222 -15.49 18.01 -2.46
CA ILE A 222 -15.94 16.63 -2.73
C ILE A 222 -16.64 16.04 -1.49
N PHE A 223 -16.06 16.21 -0.28
CA PHE A 223 -16.71 15.80 0.96
C PHE A 223 -18.06 16.49 1.17
N LYS A 224 -18.15 17.81 0.91
CA LYS A 224 -19.36 18.59 1.03
C LYS A 224 -20.48 18.01 0.15
N HIS A 225 -20.19 17.70 -1.11
CA HIS A 225 -21.16 17.09 -2.02
C HIS A 225 -21.54 15.66 -1.59
N ALA A 226 -20.56 14.82 -1.27
CA ALA A 226 -20.80 13.43 -0.93
C ALA A 226 -21.57 13.26 0.40
N LEU A 227 -21.35 14.14 1.38
CA LEU A 227 -21.99 14.08 2.70
C LEU A 227 -23.20 15.02 2.83
N ASN A 228 -23.51 15.82 1.79
CA ASN A 228 -24.56 16.83 1.78
C ASN A 228 -24.50 17.78 3.00
N ARG A 229 -23.30 18.29 3.33
CA ARG A 229 -23.06 19.22 4.43
C ARG A 229 -21.85 20.10 4.13
N ASP A 230 -21.80 21.27 4.78
CA ASP A 230 -20.65 22.15 4.59
C ASP A 230 -19.40 21.52 5.18
N VAL A 231 -18.33 21.49 4.37
CA VAL A 231 -16.99 21.06 4.75
C VAL A 231 -15.99 22.05 4.17
N ARG A 232 -15.03 22.46 4.98
CA ARG A 232 -13.93 23.32 4.56
C ARG A 232 -12.58 22.72 4.95
N ALA A 233 -11.55 23.04 4.19
CA ALA A 233 -10.18 22.68 4.55
C ALA A 233 -9.54 23.80 5.35
N GLU A 234 -8.84 23.44 6.42
CA GLU A 234 -8.09 24.39 7.26
C GLU A 234 -6.66 23.89 7.48
N LYS A 235 -5.69 24.82 7.30
CA LYS A 235 -4.32 24.55 7.72
C LYS A 235 -4.26 24.57 9.24
N GLU A 236 -3.63 23.54 9.80
CA GLU A 236 -3.31 23.51 11.23
C GLU A 236 -1.81 23.62 11.46
N GLU A 237 -1.45 24.13 12.64
CA GLU A 237 -0.05 24.16 13.06
C GLU A 237 0.49 22.73 13.28
N ILE A 238 1.73 22.49 12.88
CA ILE A 238 2.40 21.18 13.07
C ILE A 238 2.42 20.78 14.55
N SER A 239 2.54 21.74 15.47
CA SER A 239 2.47 21.50 16.92
C SER A 239 1.13 20.87 17.34
N ASN A 240 0.01 21.35 16.79
CA ASN A 240 -1.32 20.82 17.08
C ASN A 240 -1.49 19.42 16.47
N TRP A 241 -0.98 19.20 15.24
CA TRP A 241 -0.98 17.90 14.62
C TRP A 241 -0.18 16.86 15.45
N ARG A 242 1.01 17.25 15.97
CA ARG A 242 1.82 16.39 16.85
C ARG A 242 1.06 15.92 18.09
N LEU A 243 0.23 16.77 18.70
CA LEU A 243 -0.60 16.40 19.86
C LEU A 243 -1.67 15.33 19.51
N ARG A 244 -2.10 15.28 18.26
CA ARG A 244 -3.09 14.31 17.75
C ARG A 244 -2.49 13.05 17.15
N ALA A 245 -1.19 12.87 17.21
CA ALA A 245 -0.46 11.72 16.71
C ALA A 245 0.08 10.79 17.83
N PRO A 246 -0.71 10.41 18.86
CA PRO A 246 -0.24 9.59 19.97
C PRO A 246 0.12 8.19 19.48
N GLY A 247 1.18 7.61 20.08
CA GLY A 247 1.61 6.24 19.79
C GLY A 247 2.52 6.08 18.57
N MET A 248 2.84 7.15 17.86
CA MET A 248 3.89 7.13 16.83
C MET A 248 5.27 7.25 17.49
N SER A 249 6.28 6.59 16.90
CA SER A 249 7.68 6.82 17.30
C SER A 249 8.12 8.23 16.92
N GLU A 250 9.10 8.79 17.66
CA GLU A 250 9.67 10.09 17.32
C GLU A 250 10.20 10.13 15.89
N TYR A 251 10.85 9.04 15.44
CA TYR A 251 11.30 8.89 14.06
C TYR A 251 10.16 9.02 13.05
N ALA A 252 9.02 8.39 13.29
CA ALA A 252 7.86 8.48 12.39
C ALA A 252 7.28 9.90 12.35
N VAL A 253 7.18 10.56 13.50
CA VAL A 253 6.71 11.96 13.60
C VAL A 253 7.63 12.89 12.82
N GLU A 254 8.94 12.82 13.02
CA GLU A 254 9.91 13.66 12.32
C GLU A 254 9.88 13.44 10.79
N ASN A 255 9.75 12.20 10.33
CA ASN A 255 9.64 11.93 8.90
C ASN A 255 8.34 12.45 8.30
N LEU A 256 7.21 12.36 9.02
CA LEU A 256 5.95 12.94 8.56
C LEU A 256 6.01 14.47 8.51
N VAL A 257 6.64 15.12 9.49
CA VAL A 257 6.84 16.58 9.46
C VAL A 257 7.66 17.00 8.23
N ARG A 258 8.77 16.32 7.93
CA ARG A 258 9.53 16.60 6.71
C ARG A 258 8.72 16.42 5.42
N MET A 259 7.84 15.42 5.41
CA MET A 259 6.92 15.22 4.29
C MET A 259 5.91 16.38 4.19
N PHE A 260 5.36 16.86 5.31
CA PHE A 260 4.45 18.02 5.33
C PHE A 260 5.13 19.30 4.85
N GLU A 261 6.37 19.57 5.27
CA GLU A 261 7.19 20.68 4.79
C GLU A 261 7.43 20.60 3.28
N TYR A 262 7.72 19.40 2.78
CA TYR A 262 7.87 19.17 1.34
C TYR A 262 6.54 19.43 0.59
N TYR A 263 5.43 18.92 1.12
CA TYR A 263 4.10 19.08 0.51
C TYR A 263 3.63 20.55 0.55
N ASP A 264 3.97 21.30 1.59
CA ASP A 264 3.67 22.72 1.70
C ASP A 264 4.32 23.51 0.54
N GLN A 265 5.53 23.14 0.16
CA GLN A 265 6.33 23.83 -0.86
C GLN A 265 6.10 23.30 -2.29
N TRP A 266 6.03 21.98 -2.46
CA TRP A 266 6.10 21.35 -3.78
C TRP A 266 4.85 20.52 -4.13
N GLY A 267 4.02 20.21 -3.15
CA GLY A 267 2.96 19.21 -3.34
C GLY A 267 3.51 17.79 -3.56
N LEU A 268 2.67 16.88 -4.03
CA LEU A 268 3.05 15.54 -4.47
C LEU A 268 2.07 15.06 -5.55
N VAL A 269 2.38 15.32 -6.79
CA VAL A 269 1.46 15.07 -7.92
C VAL A 269 2.00 13.98 -8.83
N GLY A 270 1.09 13.21 -9.43
CA GLY A 270 1.43 12.18 -10.40
C GLY A 270 0.35 12.07 -11.49
N ASN A 271 0.52 11.11 -12.40
CA ASN A 271 -0.36 10.92 -13.54
C ASN A 271 -1.14 9.59 -13.42
N PRO A 272 -2.48 9.58 -13.49
CA PRO A 272 -3.28 8.36 -13.33
C PRO A 272 -3.25 7.41 -14.53
N ASN A 273 -2.66 7.78 -15.65
CA ASN A 273 -2.68 6.96 -16.86
C ASN A 273 -2.02 5.59 -16.66
N VAL A 274 -0.89 5.51 -15.94
CA VAL A 274 -0.19 4.24 -15.71
C VAL A 274 -1.08 3.27 -14.95
N LEU A 275 -1.72 3.73 -13.88
CA LEU A 275 -2.65 2.89 -13.10
C LEU A 275 -3.88 2.51 -13.94
N ARG A 276 -4.46 3.44 -14.70
CA ARG A 276 -5.59 3.18 -15.61
C ARG A 276 -5.25 2.08 -16.63
N TRP A 277 -4.08 2.14 -17.26
CA TRP A 277 -3.63 1.11 -18.21
C TRP A 277 -3.41 -0.24 -17.53
N LEU A 278 -2.82 -0.23 -16.35
CA LEU A 278 -2.57 -1.47 -15.60
C LEU A 278 -3.87 -2.14 -15.16
N LEU A 279 -4.84 -1.37 -14.66
CA LEU A 279 -6.15 -1.88 -14.23
C LEU A 279 -7.07 -2.25 -15.41
N GLY A 280 -6.86 -1.67 -16.59
CA GLY A 280 -7.79 -1.81 -17.74
C GLY A 280 -9.15 -1.12 -17.51
N ARG A 281 -9.24 -0.24 -16.50
CA ARG A 281 -10.42 0.56 -16.14
C ARG A 281 -10.00 1.88 -15.50
N GLU A 282 -10.98 2.79 -15.33
CA GLU A 282 -10.74 4.00 -14.54
C GLU A 282 -10.45 3.64 -13.08
N PRO A 283 -9.46 4.31 -12.45
CA PRO A 283 -9.24 4.19 -11.02
C PRO A 283 -10.45 4.67 -10.20
N ILE A 284 -10.56 4.17 -8.97
CA ILE A 284 -11.59 4.62 -8.03
C ILE A 284 -11.41 6.11 -7.76
N THR A 285 -12.49 6.89 -7.97
CA THR A 285 -12.46 8.33 -7.69
C THR A 285 -12.61 8.62 -6.20
N LEU A 286 -12.25 9.84 -5.78
CA LEU A 286 -12.41 10.24 -4.38
C LEU A 286 -13.88 10.27 -3.97
N GLU A 287 -14.78 10.66 -4.86
CA GLU A 287 -16.23 10.63 -4.64
C GLU A 287 -16.74 9.21 -4.37
N MET A 288 -16.31 8.24 -5.19
CA MET A 288 -16.66 6.83 -5.02
C MET A 288 -16.14 6.30 -3.68
N PHE A 289 -14.89 6.65 -3.32
CA PHE A 289 -14.29 6.27 -2.04
C PHE A 289 -15.10 6.83 -0.86
N ILE A 290 -15.39 8.14 -0.84
CA ILE A 290 -16.15 8.79 0.24
C ILE A 290 -17.55 8.19 0.36
N GLY A 291 -18.25 8.01 -0.77
CA GLY A 291 -19.60 7.40 -0.79
C GLY A 291 -19.59 5.99 -0.18
N ARG A 292 -18.60 5.16 -0.51
CA ARG A 292 -18.42 3.82 0.07
C ARG A 292 -18.20 3.86 1.58
N ILE A 293 -17.38 4.81 2.06
CA ILE A 293 -17.11 4.95 3.50
C ILE A 293 -18.35 5.46 4.24
N ALA A 294 -19.07 6.44 3.70
CA ALA A 294 -20.28 6.95 4.30
C ALA A 294 -21.34 5.85 4.52
N GLN A 295 -21.64 5.07 3.48
CA GLN A 295 -22.56 3.93 3.56
C GLN A 295 -22.14 2.88 4.60
N LYS A 296 -20.84 2.58 4.67
CA LYS A 296 -20.31 1.64 5.66
C LYS A 296 -20.54 2.15 7.08
N LYS A 297 -20.22 3.43 7.34
CA LYS A 297 -20.41 4.06 8.66
C LYS A 297 -21.86 4.15 9.08
N GLU A 298 -22.77 4.46 8.18
CA GLU A 298 -24.21 4.44 8.43
C GLU A 298 -24.69 3.03 8.85
N SER A 299 -24.21 1.99 8.15
CA SER A 299 -24.54 0.60 8.45
C SER A 299 -23.98 0.10 9.80
N GLU A 300 -22.81 0.61 10.23
CA GLU A 300 -22.21 0.33 11.53
C GLU A 300 -22.98 1.01 12.67
N ASN A 301 -23.46 2.23 12.47
CA ASN A 301 -24.23 3.00 13.46
C ASN A 301 -25.69 2.50 13.61
N ALA A 302 -26.22 1.77 12.62
CA ALA A 302 -27.57 1.20 12.64
C ALA A 302 -27.65 -0.17 13.35
N LYS A 303 -26.53 -0.73 13.76
CA LYS A 303 -26.43 -2.00 14.52
C LYS A 303 -26.18 -1.76 16.00
#